data_55938f1a58207d6b221b892a7274ab99
#
_entry.id   55938f1a58207d6b221b892a7274ab99
#
_cell.length_a   1.000
_cell.length_b   1.000
_cell.length_c   1.000
_cell.angle_alpha   90.00
_cell.angle_beta   90.00
_cell.angle_gamma   90.00
#
_symmetry.space_group_name_H-M   'P 1'
#
loop_
_entity.id
_entity.type
_entity.pdbx_description
1 polymer ?
#
loop_
_entity_poly.entity_id
_entity_poly.type
_entity_poly.pdbx_seq_one_letter_code
_entity_poly.pdbx_strand_id
1 'polypeptide(L)'
;MNTKLFRNYEWLVNTLIKTGGLTLKEINERYKANENLSGGLDLPPTTFHRWRDGIFNAFAVIIECNRSGNKYFVSNKNELEFTSMKKWMFQVMSFGNFLVYDLGLHKRIIMDPLSFATGVMDGIVKAMLHFKMAEFGYEGINNRQMVAPYYIKMHYQKAFLLGRLEDSDFKWYDLEKIRDVKILDTDFKMDDNPELLEKELLTLPK
;
A
#
# COMPACT_ATOMS: atom_id res chain seq x y z
N MET A 1 5.02 -16.15 -4.32
CA MET A 1 4.59 -14.96 -5.08
C MET A 1 5.47 -14.85 -6.33
N ASN A 2 4.89 -14.68 -7.52
CA ASN A 2 5.67 -14.68 -8.77
C ASN A 2 6.29 -13.29 -9.01
N THR A 3 7.53 -13.09 -8.54
CA THR A 3 8.29 -11.84 -8.63
C THR A 3 8.40 -11.30 -10.07
N LYS A 4 8.49 -12.19 -11.08
CA LYS A 4 8.54 -11.80 -12.50
C LYS A 4 7.24 -11.11 -12.94
N LEU A 5 6.08 -11.58 -12.46
CA LEU A 5 4.79 -11.01 -12.81
C LEU A 5 4.63 -9.57 -12.28
N PHE A 6 5.01 -9.35 -11.02
CA PHE A 6 4.93 -8.02 -10.42
C PHE A 6 5.86 -7.01 -11.09
N ARG A 7 7.02 -7.43 -11.53
CA ARG A 7 7.94 -6.62 -12.33
C ARG A 7 7.31 -6.14 -13.64
N ASN A 8 6.60 -7.03 -14.31
CA ASN A 8 5.89 -6.70 -15.53
C ASN A 8 4.77 -5.68 -15.25
N TYR A 9 4.07 -5.82 -14.13
CA TYR A 9 3.02 -4.89 -13.70
C TYR A 9 3.58 -3.49 -13.43
N GLU A 10 4.65 -3.42 -12.64
CA GLU A 10 5.34 -2.18 -12.32
C GLU A 10 5.84 -1.48 -13.59
N TRP A 11 6.54 -2.22 -14.46
CA TRP A 11 7.03 -1.70 -15.71
C TRP A 11 5.91 -1.11 -16.57
N LEU A 12 4.79 -1.82 -16.71
CA LEU A 12 3.65 -1.38 -17.51
C LEU A 12 3.03 -0.10 -16.95
N VAL A 13 2.75 -0.06 -15.65
CA VAL A 13 2.16 1.11 -14.99
C VAL A 13 3.09 2.32 -15.10
N ASN A 14 4.36 2.17 -14.76
CA ASN A 14 5.35 3.25 -14.85
C ASN A 14 5.54 3.76 -16.27
N THR A 15 5.53 2.85 -17.26
CA THR A 15 5.65 3.21 -18.67
C THR A 15 4.45 4.05 -19.12
N LEU A 16 3.21 3.63 -18.78
CA LEU A 16 1.99 4.36 -19.13
C LEU A 16 1.90 5.72 -18.43
N ILE A 17 2.30 5.80 -17.16
CA ILE A 17 2.33 7.08 -16.41
C ILE A 17 3.32 8.05 -17.05
N LYS A 18 4.54 7.58 -17.35
CA LYS A 18 5.61 8.43 -17.92
C LYS A 18 5.28 8.94 -19.33
N THR A 19 4.56 8.15 -20.12
CA THR A 19 4.26 8.50 -21.51
C THR A 19 2.91 9.18 -21.71
N GLY A 20 2.04 9.15 -20.70
CA GLY A 20 0.67 9.67 -20.80
C GLY A 20 -0.27 8.78 -21.62
N GLY A 21 0.19 7.63 -22.07
CA GLY A 21 -0.58 6.63 -22.81
C GLY A 21 0.08 6.17 -24.10
N LEU A 22 -0.09 4.89 -24.40
CA LEU A 22 0.52 4.20 -25.55
C LEU A 22 -0.48 3.25 -26.22
N THR A 23 -0.31 3.04 -27.52
CA THR A 23 -1.00 1.96 -28.23
C THR A 23 -0.42 0.61 -27.83
N LEU A 24 -1.17 -0.47 -28.06
CA LEU A 24 -0.68 -1.82 -27.76
C LEU A 24 0.60 -2.16 -28.52
N LYS A 25 0.74 -1.65 -29.75
CA LYS A 25 1.94 -1.83 -30.57
C LYS A 25 3.15 -1.13 -29.93
N GLU A 26 3.02 0.12 -29.50
CA GLU A 26 4.09 0.87 -28.82
C GLU A 26 4.47 0.24 -27.49
N ILE A 27 3.49 -0.30 -26.76
CA ILE A 27 3.75 -1.05 -25.50
C ILE A 27 4.57 -2.30 -25.82
N ASN A 28 4.20 -3.05 -26.84
CA ASN A 28 4.93 -4.25 -27.27
C ASN A 28 6.37 -3.94 -27.69
N GLU A 29 6.57 -2.91 -28.50
CA GLU A 29 7.91 -2.48 -28.95
C GLU A 29 8.82 -2.14 -27.76
N ARG A 30 8.30 -1.38 -26.77
CA ARG A 30 9.03 -1.03 -25.54
C ARG A 30 9.30 -2.23 -24.66
N TYR A 31 8.33 -3.15 -24.56
CA TYR A 31 8.49 -4.40 -23.82
C TYR A 31 9.60 -5.25 -24.40
N LYS A 32 9.56 -5.47 -25.71
CA LYS A 32 10.56 -6.24 -26.46
C LYS A 32 11.95 -5.67 -26.35
N ALA A 33 12.07 -4.32 -26.43
CA ALA A 33 13.35 -3.61 -26.27
C ALA A 33 13.94 -3.73 -24.86
N ASN A 34 13.12 -4.07 -23.85
CA ASN A 34 13.60 -4.32 -22.50
C ASN A 34 13.93 -5.81 -22.33
N GLU A 35 15.10 -6.22 -22.80
CA GLU A 35 15.53 -7.62 -22.78
C GLU A 35 15.51 -8.27 -21.39
N ASN A 36 15.82 -7.50 -20.35
CA ASN A 36 15.78 -7.99 -18.96
C ASN A 36 14.37 -8.40 -18.51
N LEU A 37 13.35 -7.84 -19.13
CA LEU A 37 11.96 -8.12 -18.82
C LEU A 37 11.36 -9.17 -19.73
N SER A 38 11.54 -8.97 -21.05
CA SER A 38 10.94 -9.73 -22.13
C SER A 38 11.76 -10.95 -22.55
N GLY A 39 13.09 -10.89 -22.38
CA GLY A 39 13.99 -11.80 -23.05
C GLY A 39 14.01 -11.62 -24.58
N GLY A 40 13.65 -10.42 -25.07
CA GLY A 40 13.52 -10.11 -26.50
C GLY A 40 12.21 -10.59 -27.14
N LEU A 41 11.29 -11.16 -26.35
CA LEU A 41 10.02 -11.69 -26.84
C LEU A 41 8.93 -10.62 -26.92
N ASP A 42 7.97 -10.85 -27.81
CA ASP A 42 6.78 -10.01 -27.93
C ASP A 42 5.82 -10.19 -26.77
N LEU A 43 5.05 -9.15 -26.44
CA LEU A 43 3.96 -9.17 -25.47
C LEU A 43 2.64 -9.52 -26.19
N PRO A 44 2.12 -10.75 -26.03
CA PRO A 44 0.85 -11.10 -26.66
C PRO A 44 -0.31 -10.24 -26.11
N PRO A 45 -1.28 -9.84 -26.94
CA PRO A 45 -2.45 -9.05 -26.48
C PRO A 45 -3.20 -9.70 -25.31
N THR A 46 -3.35 -11.01 -25.32
CA THR A 46 -3.99 -11.76 -24.23
C THR A 46 -3.22 -11.62 -22.91
N THR A 47 -1.89 -11.62 -22.98
CA THR A 47 -1.02 -11.42 -21.80
C THR A 47 -1.14 -9.99 -21.29
N PHE A 48 -1.16 -8.99 -22.16
CA PHE A 48 -1.39 -7.60 -21.80
C PHE A 48 -2.72 -7.41 -21.05
N HIS A 49 -3.82 -7.95 -21.58
CA HIS A 49 -5.13 -7.85 -20.93
C HIS A 49 -5.15 -8.54 -19.56
N ARG A 50 -4.53 -9.71 -19.45
CA ARG A 50 -4.38 -10.40 -18.16
C ARG A 50 -3.55 -9.58 -17.15
N TRP A 51 -2.52 -8.88 -17.62
CA TRP A 51 -1.74 -7.98 -16.74
C TRP A 51 -2.58 -6.79 -16.30
N ARG A 52 -3.33 -6.16 -17.18
CA ARG A 52 -4.24 -5.07 -16.87
C ARG A 52 -5.21 -5.46 -15.74
N ASP A 53 -5.84 -6.61 -15.88
CA ASP A 53 -6.82 -7.11 -14.91
C ASP A 53 -6.12 -7.49 -13.58
N GLY A 54 -4.94 -8.10 -13.65
CA GLY A 54 -4.13 -8.41 -12.47
C GLY A 54 -3.61 -7.16 -11.73
N ILE A 55 -3.25 -6.11 -12.46
CA ILE A 55 -2.85 -4.80 -11.90
C ILE A 55 -4.03 -4.17 -11.15
N PHE A 56 -5.23 -4.20 -11.75
CA PHE A 56 -6.42 -3.71 -11.07
C PHE A 56 -6.70 -4.48 -9.79
N ASN A 57 -6.70 -5.80 -9.83
CA ASN A 57 -6.97 -6.65 -8.67
C ASN A 57 -5.93 -6.48 -7.54
N ALA A 58 -4.65 -6.32 -7.90
CA ALA A 58 -3.58 -6.21 -6.90
C ALA A 58 -3.43 -4.81 -6.32
N PHE A 59 -3.66 -3.77 -7.13
CA PHE A 59 -3.28 -2.39 -6.78
C PHE A 59 -4.41 -1.37 -6.96
N ALA A 60 -5.58 -1.78 -7.45
CA ALA A 60 -6.68 -0.90 -7.85
C ALA A 60 -6.23 0.20 -8.84
N VAL A 61 -5.20 -0.08 -9.67
CA VAL A 61 -4.77 0.80 -10.75
C VAL A 61 -5.62 0.53 -11.97
N ILE A 62 -6.26 1.57 -12.50
CA ILE A 62 -7.19 1.47 -13.62
C ILE A 62 -6.46 1.84 -14.91
N ILE A 63 -6.30 0.86 -15.82
CA ILE A 63 -5.76 1.08 -17.15
C ILE A 63 -6.92 1.05 -18.16
N GLU A 64 -7.21 2.20 -18.76
CA GLU A 64 -8.26 2.39 -19.74
C GLU A 64 -7.70 2.55 -21.15
N CYS A 65 -8.56 2.35 -22.16
CA CYS A 65 -8.24 2.59 -23.56
C CYS A 65 -9.03 3.79 -24.07
N ASN A 66 -8.33 4.81 -24.54
CA ASN A 66 -8.96 5.89 -25.29
C ASN A 66 -9.30 5.40 -26.70
N ARG A 67 -10.58 5.26 -27.01
CA ARG A 67 -11.09 4.72 -28.29
C ARG A 67 -10.68 5.56 -29.50
N SER A 68 -10.56 6.88 -29.36
CA SER A 68 -10.20 7.76 -30.47
C SER A 68 -8.76 7.61 -30.95
N GLY A 69 -7.84 7.14 -30.08
CA GLY A 69 -6.42 6.95 -30.39
C GLY A 69 -5.91 5.53 -30.14
N ASN A 70 -6.77 4.61 -29.70
CA ASN A 70 -6.39 3.24 -29.29
C ASN A 70 -5.21 3.22 -28.29
N LYS A 71 -5.10 4.26 -27.45
CA LYS A 71 -4.03 4.40 -26.45
C LYS A 71 -4.52 3.95 -25.09
N TYR A 72 -3.74 3.10 -24.47
CA TYR A 72 -3.92 2.68 -23.07
C TYR A 72 -3.22 3.66 -22.16
N PHE A 73 -3.87 4.07 -21.06
CA PHE A 73 -3.35 5.02 -20.08
C PHE A 73 -3.88 4.68 -18.68
N VAL A 74 -3.21 5.19 -17.65
CA VAL A 74 -3.67 5.06 -16.27
C VAL A 74 -4.66 6.19 -15.99
N SER A 75 -5.95 5.85 -15.78
CA SER A 75 -7.03 6.84 -15.62
C SER A 75 -7.11 7.42 -14.20
N ASN A 76 -6.75 6.64 -13.19
CA ASN A 76 -6.75 7.09 -11.79
C ASN A 76 -5.36 7.51 -11.30
N LYS A 77 -4.56 8.12 -12.16
CA LYS A 77 -3.19 8.56 -11.86
C LYS A 77 -3.13 9.49 -10.62
N ASN A 78 -4.06 10.44 -10.52
CA ASN A 78 -4.10 11.39 -9.40
C ASN A 78 -4.34 10.68 -8.06
N GLU A 79 -5.18 9.66 -8.02
CA GLU A 79 -5.39 8.87 -6.82
C GLU A 79 -4.13 8.10 -6.40
N LEU A 80 -3.32 7.65 -7.37
CA LEU A 80 -2.03 7.00 -7.10
C LEU A 80 -0.99 7.97 -6.55
N GLU A 81 -1.06 9.24 -6.94
CA GLU A 81 -0.18 10.29 -6.42
C GLU A 81 -0.57 10.71 -4.99
N PHE A 82 -1.87 10.67 -4.66
CA PHE A 82 -2.41 11.11 -3.37
C PHE A 82 -2.53 10.00 -2.32
N THR A 83 -2.78 8.74 -2.70
CA THR A 83 -2.84 7.64 -1.73
C THR A 83 -1.45 7.12 -1.41
N SER A 84 -0.89 7.59 -0.32
CA SER A 84 0.43 7.22 0.19
C SER A 84 0.70 5.71 0.24
N MET A 85 -0.32 4.89 0.52
CA MET A 85 -0.24 3.43 0.61
C MET A 85 0.07 2.78 -0.75
N LYS A 86 -0.67 3.11 -1.81
CA LYS A 86 -0.46 2.54 -3.15
C LYS A 86 0.90 2.94 -3.72
N LYS A 87 1.27 4.21 -3.57
CA LYS A 87 2.59 4.72 -3.97
C LYS A 87 3.71 3.99 -3.22
N TRP A 88 3.56 3.84 -1.91
CA TRP A 88 4.50 3.11 -1.07
C TRP A 88 4.62 1.64 -1.50
N MET A 89 3.51 0.94 -1.75
CA MET A 89 3.53 -0.44 -2.25
C MET A 89 4.30 -0.55 -3.56
N PHE A 90 4.05 0.35 -4.52
CA PHE A 90 4.79 0.38 -5.78
C PHE A 90 6.28 0.63 -5.57
N GLN A 91 6.65 1.56 -4.70
CA GLN A 91 8.05 1.86 -4.37
C GLN A 91 8.76 0.68 -3.72
N VAL A 92 8.14 0.04 -2.74
CA VAL A 92 8.69 -1.16 -2.08
C VAL A 92 8.86 -2.32 -3.06
N MET A 93 7.90 -2.52 -3.95
CA MET A 93 7.97 -3.57 -4.97
C MET A 93 9.04 -3.27 -6.02
N SER A 94 9.15 -2.01 -6.48
CA SER A 94 10.21 -1.56 -7.37
C SER A 94 11.58 -1.81 -6.75
N PHE A 95 11.74 -1.45 -5.48
CA PHE A 95 12.98 -1.65 -4.76
C PHE A 95 13.28 -3.15 -4.55
N GLY A 96 12.30 -3.95 -4.19
CA GLY A 96 12.43 -5.40 -4.05
C GLY A 96 12.89 -6.06 -5.36
N ASN A 97 12.49 -5.54 -6.51
CA ASN A 97 12.93 -6.02 -7.80
C ASN A 97 14.44 -5.82 -8.03
N PHE A 98 15.03 -4.70 -7.59
CA PHE A 98 16.48 -4.48 -7.67
C PHE A 98 17.26 -5.50 -6.84
N LEU A 99 16.74 -5.89 -5.68
CA LEU A 99 17.37 -6.87 -4.79
C LEU A 99 17.41 -8.29 -5.39
N VAL A 100 16.45 -8.61 -6.25
CA VAL A 100 16.37 -9.94 -6.88
C VAL A 100 17.30 -10.05 -8.10
N TYR A 101 17.62 -8.92 -8.76
CA TYR A 101 18.43 -8.95 -9.99
C TYR A 101 19.91 -9.18 -9.77
N ASP A 102 20.45 -8.67 -8.67
CA ASP A 102 21.86 -8.78 -8.37
C ASP A 102 22.06 -9.35 -6.98
N LEU A 103 22.33 -10.66 -6.94
CA LEU A 103 22.64 -11.37 -5.70
C LEU A 103 23.84 -10.79 -4.93
N GLY A 104 24.67 -9.95 -5.57
CA GLY A 104 25.76 -9.21 -4.93
C GLY A 104 25.27 -7.94 -4.21
N LEU A 105 24.21 -7.29 -4.70
CA LEU A 105 23.71 -6.05 -4.12
C LEU A 105 23.00 -6.24 -2.78
N HIS A 106 22.34 -7.37 -2.55
CA HIS A 106 21.64 -7.60 -1.28
C HIS A 106 22.55 -7.55 -0.05
N LYS A 107 23.84 -7.85 -0.20
CA LYS A 107 24.84 -7.74 0.88
C LYS A 107 25.29 -6.30 1.14
N ARG A 108 25.00 -5.38 0.21
CA ARG A 108 25.41 -3.97 0.27
C ARG A 108 24.25 -3.02 0.56
N ILE A 109 23.03 -3.55 0.58
CA ILE A 109 21.81 -2.81 0.91
C ILE A 109 21.34 -3.31 2.26
N ILE A 110 21.45 -2.44 3.26
CA ILE A 110 21.00 -2.71 4.61
C ILE A 110 19.62 -2.08 4.75
N MET A 111 18.62 -2.89 5.08
CA MET A 111 17.26 -2.44 5.35
C MET A 111 16.92 -2.78 6.79
N ASP A 112 16.46 -1.79 7.53
CA ASP A 112 15.85 -2.07 8.82
C ASP A 112 14.52 -2.79 8.61
N PRO A 113 14.23 -3.86 9.36
CA PRO A 113 12.94 -4.52 9.26
C PRO A 113 11.82 -3.56 9.65
N LEU A 114 10.66 -3.70 9.01
CA LEU A 114 9.46 -3.02 9.48
C LEU A 114 9.12 -3.55 10.88
N SER A 115 9.05 -2.64 11.83
CA SER A 115 8.98 -2.97 13.25
C SER A 115 7.51 -2.97 13.69
N PHE A 116 6.79 -4.05 13.44
CA PHE A 116 5.49 -4.31 14.05
C PHE A 116 5.21 -5.81 14.13
N ALA A 117 4.60 -6.24 15.23
CA ALA A 117 4.14 -7.62 15.37
C ALA A 117 2.95 -7.86 14.43
N THR A 118 3.10 -8.82 13.49
CA THR A 118 2.05 -9.16 12.50
C THR A 118 0.69 -9.45 13.17
N GLY A 119 0.68 -10.12 14.32
CA GLY A 119 -0.56 -10.42 15.04
C GLY A 119 -1.27 -9.20 15.61
N VAL A 120 -0.51 -8.17 16.03
CA VAL A 120 -1.08 -6.89 16.51
C VAL A 120 -1.72 -6.15 15.34
N MET A 121 -1.01 -6.02 14.23
CA MET A 121 -1.53 -5.39 13.01
C MET A 121 -2.80 -6.06 12.53
N ASP A 122 -2.81 -7.39 12.45
CA ASP A 122 -3.99 -8.17 12.04
C ASP A 122 -5.21 -7.91 12.93
N GLY A 123 -5.02 -7.88 14.25
CA GLY A 123 -6.09 -7.60 15.20
C GLY A 123 -6.68 -6.20 15.02
N ILE A 124 -5.82 -5.18 14.90
CA ILE A 124 -6.24 -3.80 14.71
C ILE A 124 -6.94 -3.62 13.35
N VAL A 125 -6.38 -4.15 12.26
CA VAL A 125 -7.00 -4.06 10.92
C VAL A 125 -8.37 -4.73 10.88
N LYS A 126 -8.53 -5.89 11.52
CA LYS A 126 -9.83 -6.56 11.62
C LYS A 126 -10.86 -5.73 12.41
N ALA A 127 -10.44 -5.10 13.51
CA ALA A 127 -11.30 -4.21 14.27
C ALA A 127 -11.75 -3.00 13.42
N MET A 128 -10.83 -2.39 12.67
CA MET A 128 -11.13 -1.28 11.75
C MET A 128 -12.12 -1.69 10.65
N LEU A 129 -11.88 -2.83 10.00
CA LEU A 129 -12.74 -3.34 8.91
C LEU A 129 -14.19 -3.58 9.35
N HIS A 130 -14.39 -3.97 10.60
CA HIS A 130 -15.72 -4.27 11.15
C HIS A 130 -16.27 -3.16 12.03
N PHE A 131 -15.61 -1.99 12.11
CA PHE A 131 -16.00 -0.88 12.99
C PHE A 131 -16.19 -1.30 14.45
N LYS A 132 -15.33 -2.20 14.93
CA LYS A 132 -15.33 -2.72 16.30
C LYS A 132 -14.28 -2.03 17.17
N MET A 133 -14.64 -1.84 18.46
CA MET A 133 -13.66 -1.42 19.47
C MET A 133 -12.59 -2.49 19.65
N ALA A 134 -11.36 -2.06 19.90
CA ALA A 134 -10.23 -2.92 20.23
C ALA A 134 -9.79 -2.69 21.68
N GLU A 135 -9.51 -3.77 22.39
CA GLU A 135 -8.90 -3.73 23.72
C GLU A 135 -7.48 -4.29 23.65
N PHE A 136 -6.50 -3.58 24.22
CA PHE A 136 -5.12 -4.03 24.23
C PHE A 136 -4.36 -3.52 25.45
N GLY A 137 -3.27 -4.22 25.80
CA GLY A 137 -2.25 -3.73 26.71
C GLY A 137 -1.30 -2.77 25.98
N TYR A 138 -0.85 -1.72 26.67
CA TYR A 138 0.10 -0.76 26.12
C TYR A 138 1.28 -0.56 27.07
N GLU A 139 2.50 -0.62 26.55
CA GLU A 139 3.71 -0.48 27.36
C GLU A 139 3.72 0.85 28.12
N GLY A 140 4.03 0.78 29.42
CA GLY A 140 4.02 1.95 30.31
C GLY A 140 2.64 2.35 30.85
N ILE A 141 1.56 1.63 30.49
CA ILE A 141 0.22 1.85 31.02
C ILE A 141 -0.30 0.56 31.67
N ASN A 142 -0.61 0.63 32.96
CA ASN A 142 -1.05 -0.54 33.74
C ASN A 142 -2.43 -1.06 33.31
N ASN A 143 -3.33 -0.15 32.90
CA ASN A 143 -4.69 -0.52 32.50
C ASN A 143 -4.76 -0.84 31.01
N ARG A 144 -5.59 -1.82 30.66
CA ARG A 144 -5.89 -2.09 29.25
C ARG A 144 -6.59 -0.89 28.62
N GLN A 145 -6.24 -0.61 27.37
CA GLN A 145 -6.82 0.47 26.59
C GLN A 145 -7.95 -0.06 25.74
N MET A 146 -9.15 0.52 25.85
CA MET A 146 -10.31 0.24 25.00
C MET A 146 -10.45 1.39 24.01
N VAL A 147 -10.22 1.13 22.74
CA VAL A 147 -9.97 2.14 21.71
C VAL A 147 -10.79 1.86 20.46
N ALA A 148 -11.44 2.88 19.94
CA ALA A 148 -11.95 2.89 18.57
C ALA A 148 -10.78 3.11 17.60
N PRO A 149 -10.40 2.14 16.75
CA PRO A 149 -9.27 2.27 15.84
C PRO A 149 -9.67 3.05 14.58
N TYR A 150 -9.12 4.25 14.39
CA TYR A 150 -9.48 5.14 13.28
C TYR A 150 -8.53 5.01 12.09
N TYR A 151 -7.22 5.24 12.29
CA TYR A 151 -6.23 5.25 11.23
C TYR A 151 -4.94 4.54 11.64
N ILE A 152 -4.26 3.94 10.66
CA ILE A 152 -2.89 3.47 10.82
C ILE A 152 -2.00 4.36 9.97
N LYS A 153 -0.95 4.94 10.57
CA LYS A 153 0.04 5.76 9.89
C LYS A 153 1.40 5.10 9.97
N MET A 154 2.03 4.92 8.81
CA MET A 154 3.42 4.50 8.73
C MET A 154 4.32 5.74 8.74
N HIS A 155 5.26 5.80 9.68
CA HIS A 155 6.18 6.91 9.82
C HIS A 155 7.54 6.42 10.31
N TYR A 156 8.63 6.76 9.62
CA TYR A 156 10.00 6.30 9.92
C TYR A 156 10.08 4.81 10.26
N GLN A 157 9.48 3.96 9.39
CA GLN A 157 9.46 2.49 9.50
C GLN A 157 8.65 1.94 10.70
N LYS A 158 8.00 2.79 11.47
CA LYS A 158 7.08 2.43 12.54
C LYS A 158 5.64 2.59 12.11
N ALA A 159 4.78 1.76 12.68
CA ALA A 159 3.34 1.86 12.49
C ALA A 159 2.69 2.43 13.76
N PHE A 160 1.86 3.43 13.58
CA PHE A 160 1.12 4.10 14.66
C PHE A 160 -0.38 3.98 14.42
N LEU A 161 -1.11 3.62 15.45
CA LEU A 161 -2.57 3.63 15.46
C LEU A 161 -3.05 4.97 16.00
N LEU A 162 -3.86 5.69 15.22
CA LEU A 162 -4.69 6.76 15.74
C LEU A 162 -5.98 6.12 16.26
N GLY A 163 -6.20 6.20 17.55
CA GLY A 163 -7.37 5.66 18.19
C GLY A 163 -8.03 6.65 19.13
N ARG A 164 -9.32 6.46 19.40
CA ARG A 164 -10.08 7.27 20.32
C ARG A 164 -10.54 6.41 21.49
N LEU A 165 -10.22 6.82 22.70
CA LEU A 165 -10.80 6.24 23.90
C LEU A 165 -12.27 6.70 24.01
N GLU A 166 -13.13 5.88 24.63
CA GLU A 166 -14.51 6.24 24.87
C GLU A 166 -14.59 7.61 25.55
N ASP A 167 -15.34 8.56 24.98
CA ASP A 167 -15.56 9.93 25.45
C ASP A 167 -14.31 10.81 25.65
N SER A 168 -13.19 10.50 24.98
CA SER A 168 -11.96 11.27 25.10
C SER A 168 -11.35 11.66 23.74
N ASP A 169 -10.25 12.42 23.79
CA ASP A 169 -9.52 12.88 22.63
C ASP A 169 -8.81 11.74 21.89
N PHE A 170 -8.44 12.00 20.65
CA PHE A 170 -7.63 11.10 19.85
C PHE A 170 -6.23 10.95 20.44
N LYS A 171 -5.70 9.74 20.36
CA LYS A 171 -4.35 9.41 20.81
C LYS A 171 -3.63 8.50 19.82
N TRP A 172 -2.33 8.76 19.64
CA TRP A 172 -1.44 7.90 18.87
C TRP A 172 -0.85 6.80 19.75
N TYR A 173 -0.89 5.57 19.22
CA TYR A 173 -0.31 4.38 19.85
C TYR A 173 0.73 3.78 18.90
N ASP A 174 1.96 3.64 19.36
CA ASP A 174 3.01 2.90 18.65
C ASP A 174 2.64 1.40 18.66
N LEU A 175 2.50 0.78 17.49
CA LEU A 175 2.07 -0.62 17.40
C LEU A 175 3.09 -1.59 18.03
N GLU A 176 4.36 -1.21 18.12
CA GLU A 176 5.39 -2.01 18.81
C GLU A 176 5.11 -2.16 20.30
N LYS A 177 4.47 -1.15 20.90
CA LYS A 177 4.13 -1.11 22.32
C LYS A 177 2.79 -1.73 22.66
N ILE A 178 2.03 -2.17 21.64
CA ILE A 178 0.74 -2.84 21.82
C ILE A 178 0.97 -4.33 22.09
N ARG A 179 0.20 -4.89 23.03
CA ARG A 179 0.19 -6.32 23.38
C ARG A 179 -1.26 -6.83 23.49
N ASP A 180 -1.45 -8.10 23.15
CA ASP A 180 -2.69 -8.84 23.42
C ASP A 180 -3.96 -8.14 22.92
N VAL A 181 -4.02 -7.85 21.62
CA VAL A 181 -5.19 -7.23 21.00
C VAL A 181 -6.38 -8.15 21.02
N LYS A 182 -7.49 -7.67 21.54
CA LYS A 182 -8.82 -8.30 21.50
C LYS A 182 -9.78 -7.40 20.76
N ILE A 183 -10.57 -7.98 19.85
CA ILE A 183 -11.66 -7.28 19.19
C ILE A 183 -12.89 -7.43 20.07
N LEU A 184 -13.53 -6.33 20.41
CA LEU A 184 -14.74 -6.32 21.22
C LEU A 184 -15.98 -6.41 20.34
N ASP A 185 -17.10 -6.85 20.91
CA ASP A 185 -18.39 -6.86 20.21
C ASP A 185 -19.01 -5.47 20.07
N THR A 186 -18.47 -4.49 20.79
CA THR A 186 -18.93 -3.10 20.77
C THR A 186 -18.55 -2.41 19.46
N ASP A 187 -19.54 -1.83 18.80
CA ASP A 187 -19.34 -1.03 17.59
C ASP A 187 -18.95 0.41 17.93
N PHE A 188 -18.19 1.05 17.02
CA PHE A 188 -18.00 2.49 17.05
C PHE A 188 -18.41 3.11 15.71
N LYS A 189 -18.75 4.39 15.73
CA LYS A 189 -18.99 5.17 14.52
C LYS A 189 -17.78 6.06 14.24
N MET A 190 -17.35 6.09 12.98
CA MET A 190 -16.36 7.08 12.55
C MET A 190 -16.92 8.48 12.79
N ASP A 191 -16.08 9.36 13.32
CA ASP A 191 -16.43 10.77 13.41
C ASP A 191 -16.29 11.39 12.02
N ASP A 192 -17.37 11.99 11.51
CA ASP A 192 -17.44 12.55 10.17
C ASP A 192 -16.88 14.00 10.11
N ASN A 193 -16.23 14.46 11.18
CA ASN A 193 -15.62 15.80 11.18
C ASN A 193 -14.22 15.75 10.51
N PRO A 194 -14.11 16.14 9.22
CA PRO A 194 -12.85 16.04 8.49
C PRO A 194 -11.78 16.98 9.03
N GLU A 195 -12.16 18.16 9.59
CA GLU A 195 -11.19 19.13 10.11
C GLU A 195 -10.48 18.62 11.37
N LEU A 196 -11.22 17.94 12.26
CA LEU A 196 -10.66 17.34 13.46
C LEU A 196 -9.67 16.22 13.11
N LEU A 197 -10.07 15.35 12.18
CA LEU A 197 -9.24 14.23 11.73
C LEU A 197 -7.99 14.69 10.97
N GLU A 198 -8.13 15.71 10.12
CA GLU A 198 -6.98 16.29 9.40
C GLU A 198 -5.96 16.89 10.36
N LYS A 199 -6.41 17.63 11.37
CA LYS A 199 -5.56 18.18 12.41
C LYS A 199 -4.80 17.09 13.17
N GLU A 200 -5.48 16.03 13.59
CA GLU A 200 -4.86 14.90 14.29
C GLU A 200 -3.88 14.11 13.41
N LEU A 201 -4.21 13.92 12.12
CA LEU A 201 -3.31 13.24 11.18
C LEU A 201 -2.02 14.01 10.88
N LEU A 202 -2.02 15.34 11.08
CA LEU A 202 -0.83 16.19 10.97
C LEU A 202 0.03 16.18 12.25
N THR A 203 -0.57 15.94 13.42
CA THR A 203 0.14 15.80 14.69
C THR A 203 0.72 14.40 14.82
N LEU A 204 1.98 14.20 14.46
CA LEU A 204 2.65 12.93 14.73
C LEU A 204 3.21 12.90 16.15
N PRO A 205 3.18 11.71 16.79
CA PRO A 205 3.98 11.51 17.99
C PRO A 205 5.45 11.72 17.63
N LYS A 206 6.09 12.62 18.38
CA LYS A 206 7.56 12.85 18.34
C LYS A 206 8.30 11.65 18.89
#